data_57e7f04cbafea3d997ae750dc94fb5d3
#
_entry.id   57e7f04cbafea3d997ae750dc94fb5d3
#
_cell.length_a   1.000
_cell.length_b   1.000
_cell.length_c   1.000
_cell.angle_alpha   90.00
_cell.angle_beta   90.00
_cell.angle_gamma   90.00
#
_symmetry.space_group_name_H-M   'P 1'
#
loop_
_entity.id
_entity.type
_entity.pdbx_description
1 polymer ?
#
loop_
_entity_poly.entity_id
_entity_poly.type
_entity_poly.pdbx_seq_one_letter_code
_entity_poly.pdbx_strand_id
1 'polypeptide(L)'
;KLGLKNIEISWSNNENWFDFVSDIKIKYPRINLGSASIVNKQSIEDSLKIGLNFSMMKFWDKDLFNYAQSKNYLLIPGINNLKDLKEAIDLNCNIIKIYPIKSKDSSINILNYKNIDFIAAGGLSINDLKTYKSLGYKAVVIGDKAIKNKKFDPKIYEWLKNN
;
A
#
# COMPACT_ATOMS: atom_id res chain seq x y z
N LYS A 1 -18.46 -13.59 -1.75
CA LYS A 1 -17.81 -12.26 -1.59
C LYS A 1 -16.75 -12.41 -0.51
N LEU A 2 -15.47 -12.09 -0.82
CA LEU A 2 -14.32 -12.31 0.07
C LEU A 2 -14.26 -11.35 1.26
N GLY A 3 -15.01 -10.25 1.26
CA GLY A 3 -14.92 -9.24 2.33
C GLY A 3 -13.65 -8.36 2.32
N LEU A 4 -12.78 -8.49 1.30
CA LEU A 4 -11.65 -7.58 1.12
C LEU A 4 -12.17 -6.16 0.89
N LYS A 5 -11.64 -5.21 1.67
CA LYS A 5 -12.03 -3.80 1.60
C LYS A 5 -11.05 -2.97 0.76
N ASN A 6 -9.77 -3.26 0.88
CA ASN A 6 -8.69 -2.51 0.22
C ASN A 6 -7.92 -3.44 -0.72
N ILE A 7 -7.73 -3.00 -1.93
CA ILE A 7 -6.91 -3.69 -2.95
C ILE A 7 -6.04 -2.64 -3.63
N GLU A 8 -4.78 -2.96 -3.84
CA GLU A 8 -3.88 -2.17 -4.66
C GLU A 8 -3.45 -2.95 -5.89
N ILE A 9 -3.30 -2.26 -7.02
CA ILE A 9 -2.80 -2.82 -8.27
C ILE A 9 -1.51 -2.09 -8.62
N SER A 10 -0.43 -2.84 -8.84
CA SER A 10 0.84 -2.21 -9.23
C SER A 10 0.66 -1.42 -10.51
N TRP A 11 1.06 -0.15 -10.48
CA TRP A 11 1.08 0.67 -11.67
C TRP A 11 2.07 0.11 -12.70
N SER A 12 1.71 0.22 -13.96
CA SER A 12 2.53 -0.18 -15.10
C SER A 12 2.33 0.81 -16.24
N ASN A 13 3.39 1.13 -16.95
CA ASN A 13 3.32 1.94 -18.17
C ASN A 13 2.81 1.13 -19.38
N ASN A 14 2.13 0.00 -19.15
CA ASN A 14 1.48 -0.77 -20.20
C ASN A 14 0.19 -0.05 -20.63
N GLU A 15 -0.03 0.08 -21.92
CA GLU A 15 -1.22 0.75 -22.51
C GLU A 15 -2.55 0.16 -22.00
N ASN A 16 -2.59 -1.12 -21.70
CA ASN A 16 -3.80 -1.80 -21.20
C ASN A 16 -4.02 -1.63 -19.69
N TRP A 17 -3.05 -1.03 -18.95
CA TRP A 17 -3.18 -0.91 -17.49
C TRP A 17 -4.36 -0.04 -17.09
N PHE A 18 -4.54 1.08 -17.79
CA PHE A 18 -5.60 2.04 -17.52
C PHE A 18 -6.98 1.42 -17.69
N ASP A 19 -7.22 0.76 -18.80
CA ASP A 19 -8.50 0.10 -19.10
C ASP A 19 -8.78 -1.03 -18.13
N PHE A 20 -7.77 -1.86 -17.87
CA PHE A 20 -7.88 -2.96 -16.90
C PHE A 20 -8.28 -2.48 -15.49
N VAL A 21 -7.65 -1.41 -14.99
CA VAL A 21 -7.95 -0.90 -13.64
C VAL A 21 -9.30 -0.18 -13.62
N SER A 22 -9.66 0.52 -14.70
CA SER A 22 -10.97 1.14 -14.85
C SER A 22 -12.10 0.11 -14.83
N ASP A 23 -11.93 -1.00 -15.54
CA ASP A 23 -12.90 -2.11 -15.56
C ASP A 23 -13.09 -2.72 -14.17
N ILE A 24 -12.00 -2.91 -13.42
CA ILE A 24 -12.08 -3.40 -12.04
C ILE A 24 -12.88 -2.44 -11.18
N LYS A 25 -12.62 -1.14 -11.28
CA LYS A 25 -13.31 -0.12 -10.51
C LYS A 25 -14.82 -0.09 -10.81
N ILE A 26 -15.20 -0.18 -12.08
CA ILE A 26 -16.60 -0.22 -12.52
C ILE A 26 -17.27 -1.50 -11.99
N LYS A 27 -16.61 -2.64 -12.12
CA LYS A 27 -17.16 -3.94 -11.74
C LYS A 27 -17.29 -4.13 -10.22
N TYR A 28 -16.42 -3.48 -9.46
CA TYR A 28 -16.36 -3.61 -8.00
C TYR A 28 -16.34 -2.25 -7.28
N PRO A 29 -17.41 -1.43 -7.39
CA PRO A 29 -17.44 -0.05 -6.93
C PRO A 29 -17.32 0.11 -5.40
N ARG A 30 -17.49 -0.97 -4.64
CA ARG A 30 -17.39 -0.96 -3.17
C ARG A 30 -16.00 -1.27 -2.65
N ILE A 31 -15.05 -1.59 -3.53
CA ILE A 31 -13.66 -1.83 -3.14
C ILE A 31 -12.95 -0.48 -3.06
N ASN A 32 -12.23 -0.25 -1.98
CA ASN A 32 -11.26 0.83 -1.88
C ASN A 32 -10.05 0.46 -2.74
N LEU A 33 -10.06 0.90 -3.99
CA LEU A 33 -9.05 0.55 -4.98
C LEU A 33 -7.96 1.60 -5.01
N GLY A 34 -6.72 1.15 -4.94
CA GLY A 34 -5.53 1.97 -5.04
C GLY A 34 -4.53 1.44 -6.06
N SER A 35 -3.49 2.21 -6.32
CA SER A 35 -2.34 1.78 -7.10
C SER A 35 -1.09 1.64 -6.23
N ALA A 36 -0.19 0.74 -6.63
CA ALA A 36 1.09 0.52 -5.98
C ALA A 36 2.25 0.79 -6.94
N SER A 37 3.46 0.73 -6.40
CA SER A 37 4.71 0.92 -7.18
C SER A 37 4.80 2.28 -7.85
N ILE A 38 4.28 3.32 -7.22
CA ILE A 38 4.35 4.70 -7.72
C ILE A 38 5.81 5.16 -7.69
N VAL A 39 6.28 5.64 -8.86
CA VAL A 39 7.69 6.02 -9.07
C VAL A 39 7.86 7.31 -9.87
N ASN A 40 6.79 7.91 -10.39
CA ASN A 40 6.81 9.14 -11.18
C ASN A 40 5.46 9.85 -11.17
N LYS A 41 5.42 11.09 -11.68
CA LYS A 41 4.18 11.90 -11.74
C LYS A 41 3.11 11.29 -12.64
N GLN A 42 3.51 10.64 -13.75
CA GLN A 42 2.55 9.99 -14.65
C GLN A 42 1.73 8.92 -13.91
N SER A 43 2.37 8.12 -13.04
CA SER A 43 1.66 7.10 -12.26
C SER A 43 0.62 7.69 -11.29
N ILE A 44 0.85 8.91 -10.78
CA ILE A 44 -0.14 9.65 -9.98
C ILE A 44 -1.27 10.16 -10.87
N GLU A 45 -0.95 10.77 -12.01
CA GLU A 45 -1.95 11.30 -12.94
C GLU A 45 -2.89 10.20 -13.45
N ASP A 46 -2.34 9.04 -13.82
CA ASP A 46 -3.15 7.90 -14.26
C ASP A 46 -4.09 7.42 -13.15
N SER A 47 -3.58 7.37 -11.92
CA SER A 47 -4.38 6.97 -10.75
C SER A 47 -5.50 7.96 -10.46
N LEU A 48 -5.21 9.26 -10.54
CA LEU A 48 -6.19 10.33 -10.39
C LEU A 48 -7.25 10.29 -11.50
N LYS A 49 -6.85 10.10 -12.75
CA LYS A 49 -7.75 10.05 -13.91
C LYS A 49 -8.74 8.89 -13.83
N ILE A 50 -8.31 7.72 -13.31
CA ILE A 50 -9.20 6.60 -13.01
C ILE A 50 -10.07 6.91 -11.78
N GLY A 51 -9.66 7.85 -10.94
CA GLY A 51 -10.30 8.15 -9.65
C GLY A 51 -10.03 7.09 -8.59
N LEU A 52 -8.79 6.58 -8.52
CA LEU A 52 -8.38 5.68 -7.45
C LEU A 52 -8.35 6.42 -6.11
N ASN A 53 -8.62 5.68 -5.02
CA ASN A 53 -8.77 6.27 -3.70
C ASN A 53 -7.44 6.64 -3.05
N PHE A 54 -6.36 5.92 -3.38
CA PHE A 54 -5.02 6.11 -2.85
C PHE A 54 -3.98 5.52 -3.78
N SER A 55 -2.72 5.90 -3.54
CA SER A 55 -1.56 5.23 -4.15
C SER A 55 -0.48 4.96 -3.11
N MET A 56 0.37 3.97 -3.37
CA MET A 56 1.52 3.65 -2.52
C MET A 56 2.83 3.78 -3.30
N MET A 57 3.73 4.60 -2.78
CA MET A 57 5.09 4.68 -3.29
C MET A 57 5.86 3.40 -2.99
N LYS A 58 6.82 3.06 -3.85
CA LYS A 58 7.77 1.98 -3.57
C LYS A 58 8.79 2.43 -2.53
N PHE A 59 9.41 3.57 -2.75
CA PHE A 59 10.39 4.22 -1.88
C PHE A 59 10.03 5.69 -1.70
N TRP A 60 10.62 6.33 -0.68
CA TRP A 60 10.44 7.74 -0.42
C TRP A 60 10.95 8.62 -1.56
N ASP A 61 10.13 9.53 -1.98
CA ASP A 61 10.45 10.61 -2.91
C ASP A 61 9.64 11.85 -2.49
N LYS A 62 10.32 12.84 -1.95
CA LYS A 62 9.72 14.07 -1.44
C LYS A 62 8.99 14.88 -2.50
N ASP A 63 9.57 14.99 -3.69
CA ASP A 63 9.00 15.81 -4.76
C ASP A 63 7.72 15.16 -5.31
N LEU A 64 7.72 13.83 -5.41
CA LEU A 64 6.56 13.07 -5.81
C LEU A 64 5.44 13.14 -4.75
N PHE A 65 5.80 13.11 -3.46
CA PHE A 65 4.86 13.28 -2.36
C PHE A 65 4.22 14.67 -2.38
N ASN A 66 5.03 15.74 -2.48
CA ASN A 66 4.54 17.11 -2.58
C ASN A 66 3.64 17.32 -3.82
N TYR A 67 3.99 16.69 -4.92
CA TYR A 67 3.15 16.71 -6.13
C TYR A 67 1.77 16.09 -5.87
N ALA A 68 1.69 14.92 -5.25
CA ALA A 68 0.42 14.30 -4.90
C ALA A 68 -0.38 15.16 -3.91
N GLN A 69 0.27 15.75 -2.91
CA GLN A 69 -0.38 16.69 -1.98
C GLN A 69 -0.96 17.91 -2.70
N SER A 70 -0.24 18.49 -3.67
CA SER A 70 -0.74 19.63 -4.46
C SER A 70 -2.00 19.29 -5.27
N LYS A 71 -2.25 18.00 -5.51
CA LYS A 71 -3.45 17.48 -6.17
C LYS A 71 -4.52 17.00 -5.19
N ASN A 72 -4.32 17.20 -3.89
CA ASN A 72 -5.18 16.66 -2.82
C ASN A 72 -5.38 15.14 -2.93
N TYR A 73 -4.31 14.41 -3.29
CA TYR A 73 -4.34 12.97 -3.51
C TYR A 73 -3.58 12.21 -2.43
N LEU A 74 -4.18 11.15 -1.91
CA LEU A 74 -3.56 10.31 -0.89
C LEU A 74 -2.45 9.44 -1.49
N LEU A 75 -1.21 9.85 -1.28
CA LEU A 75 -0.02 9.08 -1.63
C LEU A 75 0.68 8.60 -0.36
N ILE A 76 0.69 7.29 -0.14
CA ILE A 76 1.29 6.66 1.04
C ILE A 76 2.77 6.38 0.76
N PRO A 77 3.71 6.99 1.51
CA PRO A 77 5.13 6.80 1.29
C PRO A 77 5.60 5.39 1.67
N GLY A 78 6.56 4.86 0.90
CA GLY A 78 7.32 3.65 1.23
C GLY A 78 8.64 4.01 1.90
N ILE A 79 8.85 3.60 3.13
CA ILE A 79 9.98 4.00 3.99
C ILE A 79 10.74 2.76 4.45
N ASN A 80 12.07 2.82 4.50
CA ASN A 80 12.92 1.75 5.03
C ASN A 80 14.03 2.22 5.98
N ASN A 81 14.16 3.52 6.21
CA ASN A 81 15.18 4.09 7.09
C ASN A 81 14.65 5.27 7.90
N LEU A 82 15.36 5.62 8.98
CA LEU A 82 14.95 6.68 9.91
C LEU A 82 15.04 8.10 9.31
N LYS A 83 15.92 8.34 8.35
CA LYS A 83 16.05 9.65 7.72
C LYS A 83 14.79 9.96 6.91
N ASP A 84 14.40 9.05 6.04
CA ASP A 84 13.20 9.19 5.20
C ASP A 84 11.93 9.24 6.06
N LEU A 85 11.88 8.45 7.16
CA LEU A 85 10.78 8.49 8.11
C LEU A 85 10.61 9.88 8.73
N LYS A 86 11.69 10.49 9.21
CA LYS A 86 11.65 11.84 9.79
C LYS A 86 11.15 12.87 8.79
N GLU A 87 11.71 12.83 7.56
CA GLU A 87 11.32 13.77 6.51
C GLU A 87 9.83 13.62 6.13
N ALA A 88 9.32 12.38 6.06
CA ALA A 88 7.90 12.13 5.81
C ALA A 88 7.00 12.67 6.94
N ILE A 89 7.42 12.50 8.19
CA ILE A 89 6.70 13.03 9.36
C ILE A 89 6.69 14.56 9.35
N ASP A 90 7.80 15.21 9.03
CA ASP A 90 7.91 16.67 8.94
C ASP A 90 6.98 17.25 7.85
N LEU A 91 6.62 16.44 6.86
CA LEU A 91 5.62 16.75 5.84
C LEU A 91 4.19 16.31 6.20
N ASN A 92 3.94 16.03 7.49
CA ASN A 92 2.63 15.62 8.01
C ASN A 92 2.08 14.30 7.43
N CYS A 93 2.96 13.35 7.03
CA CYS A 93 2.51 12.02 6.70
C CYS A 93 2.01 11.30 7.95
N ASN A 94 0.73 10.97 7.98
CA ASN A 94 0.09 10.23 9.07
C ASN A 94 -0.18 8.75 8.74
N ILE A 95 0.07 8.33 7.50
CA ILE A 95 0.02 6.94 7.05
C ILE A 95 1.32 6.63 6.33
N ILE A 96 2.05 5.63 6.79
CA ILE A 96 3.39 5.30 6.27
C ILE A 96 3.51 3.78 6.07
N LYS A 97 4.00 3.39 4.91
CA LYS A 97 4.30 1.99 4.60
C LYS A 97 5.78 1.69 4.87
N ILE A 98 6.07 0.75 5.75
CA ILE A 98 7.42 0.22 5.94
C ILE A 98 7.68 -0.85 4.86
N TYR A 99 8.63 -0.57 3.96
CA TYR A 99 8.94 -1.43 2.82
C TYR A 99 10.41 -1.35 2.39
N PRO A 100 11.09 -2.50 2.21
CA PRO A 100 10.63 -3.86 2.54
C PRO A 100 10.77 -4.13 4.04
N ILE A 101 9.69 -4.60 4.69
CA ILE A 101 9.66 -4.82 6.15
C ILE A 101 10.64 -5.91 6.63
N LYS A 102 10.96 -6.87 5.77
CA LYS A 102 11.92 -7.95 6.07
C LYS A 102 13.38 -7.58 5.76
N SER A 103 13.65 -6.31 5.45
CA SER A 103 15.04 -5.83 5.33
C SER A 103 15.73 -5.85 6.69
N LYS A 104 16.98 -6.33 6.70
CA LYS A 104 17.81 -6.35 7.93
C LYS A 104 18.14 -4.95 8.45
N ASP A 105 17.97 -3.92 7.64
CA ASP A 105 18.37 -2.54 7.93
C ASP A 105 17.27 -1.67 8.54
N SER A 106 16.04 -2.19 8.72
CA SER A 106 14.97 -1.37 9.29
C SER A 106 15.10 -1.25 10.81
N SER A 107 15.81 -0.22 11.24
CA SER A 107 15.93 0.21 12.65
C SER A 107 14.67 0.96 13.16
N ILE A 108 13.58 0.94 12.40
CA ILE A 108 12.36 1.71 12.71
C ILE A 108 11.55 0.96 13.76
N ASN A 109 11.50 1.51 14.99
CA ASN A 109 10.57 1.07 16.01
C ASN A 109 9.28 1.90 15.92
N ILE A 110 8.24 1.34 15.33
CA ILE A 110 6.96 2.03 15.08
C ILE A 110 6.24 2.45 16.37
N LEU A 111 6.49 1.79 17.50
CA LEU A 111 5.86 2.10 18.79
C LEU A 111 6.23 3.49 19.32
N ASN A 112 7.31 4.08 18.81
CA ASN A 112 7.72 5.44 19.16
C ASN A 112 6.87 6.53 18.48
N TYR A 113 5.97 6.17 17.54
CA TYR A 113 5.24 7.09 16.68
C TYR A 113 3.72 6.89 16.78
N LYS A 114 3.13 7.28 17.92
CA LYS A 114 1.72 6.98 18.26
C LYS A 114 0.68 7.59 17.32
N ASN A 115 1.02 8.67 16.61
CA ASN A 115 0.09 9.39 15.74
C ASN A 115 0.22 8.99 14.27
N ILE A 116 0.94 7.91 13.97
CA ILE A 116 1.17 7.43 12.61
C ILE A 116 0.61 6.03 12.45
N ASP A 117 -0.17 5.84 11.41
CA ASP A 117 -0.67 4.55 11.00
C ASP A 117 0.35 3.84 10.11
N PHE A 118 1.00 2.81 10.64
CA PHE A 118 1.99 2.05 9.90
C PHE A 118 1.40 0.87 9.16
N ILE A 119 1.84 0.67 7.93
CA ILE A 119 1.50 -0.45 7.04
C ILE A 119 2.74 -1.31 6.85
N ALA A 120 2.65 -2.60 7.13
CA ALA A 120 3.74 -3.54 6.87
C ALA A 120 3.65 -4.08 5.43
N ALA A 121 4.74 -4.02 4.66
CA ALA A 121 4.79 -4.52 3.29
C ALA A 121 6.16 -5.11 2.93
N GLY A 122 6.17 -6.06 1.99
CA GLY A 122 7.39 -6.67 1.47
C GLY A 122 7.56 -8.13 1.87
N GLY A 123 7.21 -9.05 0.97
CA GLY A 123 7.39 -10.48 1.13
C GLY A 123 6.56 -11.13 2.25
N LEU A 124 5.45 -10.49 2.64
CA LEU A 124 4.54 -10.98 3.66
C LEU A 124 3.50 -11.93 3.09
N SER A 125 3.04 -12.85 3.93
CA SER A 125 2.01 -13.85 3.63
C SER A 125 0.87 -13.75 4.65
N ILE A 126 -0.19 -14.50 4.45
CA ILE A 126 -1.30 -14.60 5.39
C ILE A 126 -0.85 -15.06 6.79
N ASN A 127 0.20 -15.86 6.90
CA ASN A 127 0.72 -16.32 8.18
C ASN A 127 1.39 -15.19 9.00
N ASP A 128 1.82 -14.12 8.35
CA ASP A 128 2.48 -12.98 8.99
C ASP A 128 1.47 -11.99 9.62
N LEU A 129 0.18 -12.03 9.23
CA LEU A 129 -0.83 -11.04 9.63
C LEU A 129 -0.95 -10.89 11.15
N LYS A 130 -1.07 -12.00 11.88
CA LYS A 130 -1.23 -11.96 13.34
C LYS A 130 -0.04 -11.30 14.02
N THR A 131 1.16 -11.61 13.57
CA THR A 131 2.42 -11.07 14.11
C THR A 131 2.49 -9.56 13.90
N TYR A 132 2.29 -9.07 12.67
CA TYR A 132 2.39 -7.63 12.41
C TYR A 132 1.24 -6.83 13.05
N LYS A 133 0.05 -7.42 13.15
CA LYS A 133 -1.05 -6.80 13.90
C LYS A 133 -0.71 -6.66 15.39
N SER A 134 -0.12 -7.67 16.02
CA SER A 134 0.30 -7.61 17.44
C SER A 134 1.47 -6.64 17.67
N LEU A 135 2.29 -6.38 16.64
CA LEU A 135 3.35 -5.37 16.68
C LEU A 135 2.83 -3.93 16.50
N GLY A 136 1.52 -3.73 16.29
CA GLY A 136 0.91 -2.40 16.20
C GLY A 136 0.71 -1.88 14.76
N TYR A 137 1.00 -2.67 13.74
CA TYR A 137 0.71 -2.26 12.36
C TYR A 137 -0.80 -2.24 12.09
N LYS A 138 -1.29 -1.17 11.48
CA LYS A 138 -2.71 -0.99 11.13
C LYS A 138 -3.15 -1.82 9.94
N ALA A 139 -2.24 -2.08 9.00
CA ALA A 139 -2.49 -2.93 7.84
C ALA A 139 -1.25 -3.73 7.46
N VAL A 140 -1.48 -4.81 6.72
CA VAL A 140 -0.44 -5.68 6.17
C VAL A 140 -0.72 -5.90 4.69
N VAL A 141 0.25 -5.60 3.85
CA VAL A 141 0.15 -5.84 2.41
C VAL A 141 0.65 -7.24 2.10
N ILE A 142 -0.22 -8.05 1.52
CA ILE A 142 0.11 -9.38 1.00
C ILE A 142 0.09 -9.28 -0.53
N GLY A 143 1.25 -9.37 -1.14
CA GLY A 143 1.39 -9.31 -2.59
C GLY A 143 1.19 -10.69 -3.26
N ASP A 144 2.15 -11.11 -4.04
CA ASP A 144 2.19 -12.37 -4.81
C ASP A 144 1.89 -13.61 -3.95
N LYS A 145 2.28 -13.60 -2.68
CA LYS A 145 1.99 -14.69 -1.73
C LYS A 145 0.52 -14.85 -1.37
N ALA A 146 -0.34 -13.90 -1.75
CA ALA A 146 -1.78 -14.05 -1.65
C ALA A 146 -2.34 -15.06 -2.67
N ILE A 147 -1.57 -15.35 -3.72
CA ILE A 147 -2.01 -16.19 -4.84
C ILE A 147 -1.17 -17.46 -4.92
N LYS A 148 -1.83 -18.60 -4.91
CA LYS A 148 -1.24 -19.92 -5.12
C LYS A 148 -1.97 -20.62 -6.27
N ASN A 149 -1.21 -21.13 -7.26
CA ASN A 149 -1.79 -21.83 -8.41
C ASN A 149 -2.92 -21.02 -9.09
N LYS A 150 -2.70 -19.72 -9.32
CA LYS A 150 -3.67 -18.77 -9.92
C LYS A 150 -4.97 -18.57 -9.11
N LYS A 151 -5.01 -18.99 -7.86
CA LYS A 151 -6.14 -18.79 -6.93
C LYS A 151 -5.66 -18.11 -5.65
N PHE A 152 -6.56 -17.43 -4.95
CA PHE A 152 -6.25 -16.93 -3.61
C PHE A 152 -5.91 -18.07 -2.66
N ASP A 153 -4.90 -17.86 -1.78
CA ASP A 153 -4.58 -18.80 -0.72
C ASP A 153 -5.84 -19.06 0.13
N PRO A 154 -6.26 -20.32 0.32
CA PRO A 154 -7.44 -20.66 1.12
C PRO A 154 -7.44 -20.06 2.52
N LYS A 155 -6.27 -19.88 3.14
CA LYS A 155 -6.13 -19.26 4.46
C LYS A 155 -6.60 -17.80 4.50
N ILE A 156 -6.62 -17.10 3.36
CA ILE A 156 -7.17 -15.74 3.27
C ILE A 156 -8.69 -15.78 3.50
N TYR A 157 -9.37 -16.76 2.95
CA TYR A 157 -10.82 -16.94 3.15
C TYR A 157 -11.15 -17.24 4.61
N GLU A 158 -10.36 -18.12 5.23
CA GLU A 158 -10.52 -18.47 6.66
C GLU A 158 -10.30 -17.25 7.55
N TRP A 159 -9.24 -16.50 7.27
CA TRP A 159 -8.93 -15.29 8.03
C TRP A 159 -10.03 -14.22 7.91
N LEU A 160 -10.57 -14.00 6.70
CA LEU A 160 -11.63 -13.01 6.45
C LEU A 160 -12.98 -13.39 7.07
N LYS A 161 -13.23 -14.68 7.32
CA LYS A 161 -14.44 -15.13 8.01
C LYS A 161 -14.38 -14.89 9.51
N ASN A 162 -13.17 -14.86 10.07
CA ASN A 162 -12.94 -14.82 11.52
C ASN A 162 -12.53 -13.42 12.04
N ASN A 163 -12.44 -12.41 11.16
CA ASN A 163 -12.06 -11.03 11.46
C ASN A 163 -12.89 -10.02 10.66
#